data_af3c9682c7d6a62189e897ab502c0141
#
_entry.id   af3c9682c7d6a62189e897ab502c0141
#
_cell.length_a   1.000
_cell.length_b   1.000
_cell.length_c   1.000
_cell.angle_alpha   90.00
_cell.angle_beta   90.00
_cell.angle_gamma   90.00
#
_symmetry.space_group_name_H-M   'P 1'
#
loop_
_entity.id
_entity.type
_entity.pdbx_description
1 polymer ?
#
loop_
_entity_poly.entity_id
_entity_poly.type
_entity_poly.pdbx_seq_one_letter_code
_entity_poly.pdbx_strand_id
1 'polypeptide(L)'
;MAKGERGAVLNPLMKHRKRMADVTMREQFAIDPNRFKRYSATGAGILLDYSKNRIDEDVMDALFDLARAAGVEERRSQMCEGEHINITEDRAVMHMALRYQGDKPVPVDGKDVMPDVRGVLEAIKAYTDAVRSGEIRGHGGEQFTDVVNIGIGGSDLGPAMVTLALEP
;
A
#
# COMPACT_ATOMS: atom_id res chain seq x y z
N MET A 1 -21.63 7.22 4.96
CA MET A 1 -22.45 7.87 3.88
C MET A 1 -23.89 7.38 3.95
N ALA A 2 -24.85 8.28 4.08
CA ALA A 2 -26.28 7.98 3.96
C ALA A 2 -26.64 7.60 2.51
N LYS A 3 -27.77 6.86 2.33
CA LYS A 3 -28.16 6.33 1.00
C LYS A 3 -28.37 7.43 -0.06
N GLY A 4 -28.80 8.63 0.35
CA GLY A 4 -28.98 9.80 -0.53
C GLY A 4 -27.66 10.45 -0.97
N GLU A 5 -26.70 10.52 -0.07
CA GLU A 5 -25.36 11.06 -0.35
C GLU A 5 -24.58 10.19 -1.33
N ARG A 6 -24.71 8.85 -1.24
CA ARG A 6 -24.12 7.91 -2.21
C ARG A 6 -24.60 8.19 -3.64
N GLY A 7 -25.91 8.46 -3.82
CA GLY A 7 -26.47 8.80 -5.13
C GLY A 7 -25.91 10.08 -5.70
N ALA A 8 -25.75 11.12 -4.87
CA ALA A 8 -25.23 12.41 -5.30
C ALA A 8 -23.79 12.29 -5.86
N VAL A 9 -22.96 11.43 -5.31
CA VAL A 9 -21.55 11.27 -5.72
C VAL A 9 -21.39 10.22 -6.82
N LEU A 10 -22.18 9.14 -6.82
CA LEU A 10 -22.07 8.08 -7.83
C LEU A 10 -22.72 8.42 -9.17
N ASN A 11 -23.79 9.24 -9.17
CA ASN A 11 -24.48 9.60 -10.41
C ASN A 11 -23.60 10.35 -11.44
N PRO A 12 -22.74 11.31 -11.06
CA PRO A 12 -21.77 11.92 -11.98
C PRO A 12 -20.83 10.87 -12.58
N LEU A 13 -20.27 9.98 -11.77
CA LEU A 13 -19.37 8.89 -12.22
C LEU A 13 -20.07 7.94 -13.20
N MET A 14 -21.34 7.63 -13.00
CA MET A 14 -22.11 6.80 -13.94
C MET A 14 -22.31 7.48 -15.29
N LYS A 15 -22.47 8.83 -15.32
CA LYS A 15 -22.51 9.61 -16.56
C LYS A 15 -21.15 9.58 -17.26
N HIS A 16 -20.06 9.81 -16.52
CA HIS A 16 -18.70 9.77 -17.06
C HIS A 16 -18.36 8.36 -17.58
N ARG A 17 -18.75 7.30 -16.88
CA ARG A 17 -18.57 5.92 -17.36
C ARG A 17 -19.22 5.72 -18.74
N LYS A 18 -20.45 6.21 -18.94
CA LYS A 18 -21.12 6.12 -20.25
C LYS A 18 -20.38 6.93 -21.31
N ARG A 19 -19.98 8.16 -20.99
CA ARG A 19 -19.25 9.06 -21.91
C ARG A 19 -17.90 8.46 -22.32
N MET A 20 -17.18 7.83 -21.39
CA MET A 20 -15.84 7.29 -21.62
C MET A 20 -15.85 5.85 -22.17
N ALA A 21 -17.01 5.19 -22.29
CA ALA A 21 -17.09 3.80 -22.70
C ALA A 21 -16.49 3.52 -24.08
N ASP A 22 -16.77 4.43 -25.03
CA ASP A 22 -16.35 4.30 -26.42
C ASP A 22 -15.07 5.08 -26.75
N VAL A 23 -14.51 5.81 -25.78
CA VAL A 23 -13.25 6.55 -25.97
C VAL A 23 -12.07 5.61 -25.78
N THR A 24 -11.28 5.47 -26.81
CA THR A 24 -10.08 4.64 -26.76
C THR A 24 -8.89 5.36 -26.10
N MET A 25 -7.96 4.61 -25.56
CA MET A 25 -6.72 5.18 -24.99
C MET A 25 -5.90 5.91 -26.05
N ARG A 26 -5.89 5.42 -27.30
CA ARG A 26 -5.21 6.06 -28.41
C ARG A 26 -5.76 7.45 -28.71
N GLU A 27 -7.08 7.60 -28.70
CA GLU A 27 -7.76 8.90 -28.88
C GLU A 27 -7.43 9.85 -27.75
N GLN A 28 -7.41 9.38 -26.52
CA GLN A 28 -7.06 10.21 -25.36
C GLN A 28 -5.64 10.78 -25.45
N PHE A 29 -4.65 9.97 -25.88
CA PHE A 29 -3.30 10.44 -26.10
C PHE A 29 -3.15 11.33 -27.34
N ALA A 30 -3.97 11.12 -28.36
CA ALA A 30 -3.98 11.98 -29.55
C ALA A 30 -4.53 13.39 -29.24
N ILE A 31 -5.54 13.47 -28.37
CA ILE A 31 -6.15 14.75 -27.94
C ILE A 31 -5.23 15.49 -26.95
N ASP A 32 -4.55 14.77 -26.07
CA ASP A 32 -3.66 15.33 -25.05
C ASP A 32 -2.25 14.71 -25.11
N PRO A 33 -1.34 15.29 -25.88
CA PRO A 33 0.06 14.83 -25.96
C PRO A 33 0.81 14.92 -24.61
N ASN A 34 0.35 15.76 -23.68
CA ASN A 34 0.93 15.91 -22.34
C ASN A 34 0.28 14.98 -21.30
N ARG A 35 -0.54 14.05 -21.72
CA ARG A 35 -1.32 13.19 -20.86
C ARG A 35 -0.49 12.45 -19.80
N PHE A 36 0.68 11.92 -20.18
CA PHE A 36 1.59 11.30 -19.23
C PHE A 36 1.99 12.27 -18.11
N LYS A 37 2.41 13.49 -18.45
CA LYS A 37 2.81 14.50 -17.47
C LYS A 37 1.65 14.93 -16.57
N ARG A 38 0.44 14.99 -17.11
CA ARG A 38 -0.77 15.41 -16.38
C ARG A 38 -1.26 14.33 -15.42
N TYR A 39 -1.16 13.06 -15.82
CA TYR A 39 -1.65 11.91 -15.08
C TYR A 39 -0.51 11.02 -14.59
N SER A 40 0.53 11.64 -14.05
CA SER A 40 1.56 10.99 -13.27
C SER A 40 1.89 11.79 -12.04
N ALA A 41 2.36 11.11 -11.00
CA ALA A 41 2.78 11.72 -9.75
C ALA A 41 4.05 11.05 -9.26
N THR A 42 4.95 11.83 -8.66
CA THR A 42 6.18 11.30 -8.06
C THR A 42 6.19 11.60 -6.57
N GLY A 43 6.47 10.58 -5.76
CA GLY A 43 6.57 10.71 -4.32
C GLY A 43 7.31 9.53 -3.72
N ALA A 44 8.06 9.76 -2.65
CA ALA A 44 8.84 8.74 -1.94
C ALA A 44 9.73 7.86 -2.86
N GLY A 45 10.30 8.44 -3.92
CA GLY A 45 11.11 7.71 -4.90
C GLY A 45 10.32 6.85 -5.90
N ILE A 46 9.00 6.92 -5.88
CA ILE A 46 8.11 6.14 -6.76
C ILE A 46 7.46 7.08 -7.77
N LEU A 47 7.45 6.69 -9.03
CA LEU A 47 6.64 7.29 -10.09
C LEU A 47 5.35 6.48 -10.26
N LEU A 48 4.21 7.12 -10.03
CA LEU A 48 2.90 6.56 -10.35
C LEU A 48 2.43 7.12 -11.69
N ASP A 49 2.36 6.29 -12.72
CA ASP A 49 1.77 6.61 -14.02
C ASP A 49 0.35 6.05 -14.10
N TYR A 50 -0.65 6.94 -14.08
CA TYR A 50 -2.07 6.60 -14.25
C TYR A 50 -2.65 7.18 -15.55
N SER A 51 -1.79 7.62 -16.47
CA SER A 51 -2.18 8.20 -17.76
C SER A 51 -2.94 7.22 -18.66
N LYS A 52 -2.77 5.90 -18.45
CA LYS A 52 -3.44 4.84 -19.21
C LYS A 52 -4.78 4.39 -18.61
N ASN A 53 -5.29 5.10 -17.61
CA ASN A 53 -6.65 4.92 -17.15
C ASN A 53 -7.63 5.72 -18.02
N ARG A 54 -8.89 5.29 -18.12
CA ARG A 54 -9.94 6.01 -18.86
C ARG A 54 -10.46 7.18 -18.04
N ILE A 55 -9.67 8.22 -17.94
CA ILE A 55 -9.93 9.44 -17.16
C ILE A 55 -9.67 10.68 -17.99
N ASP A 56 -10.33 11.75 -17.64
CA ASP A 56 -10.04 13.14 -17.98
C ASP A 56 -10.21 14.00 -16.73
N GLU A 57 -10.14 15.32 -16.83
CA GLU A 57 -10.25 16.22 -15.67
C GLU A 57 -11.59 16.05 -14.97
N ASP A 58 -12.71 16.02 -15.70
CA ASP A 58 -14.05 15.86 -15.13
C ASP A 58 -14.20 14.55 -14.36
N VAL A 59 -13.62 13.45 -14.89
CA VAL A 59 -13.61 12.14 -14.22
C VAL A 59 -12.78 12.21 -12.95
N MET A 60 -11.60 12.85 -12.99
CA MET A 60 -10.74 12.99 -11.81
C MET A 60 -11.41 13.81 -10.72
N ASP A 61 -12.06 14.92 -11.07
CA ASP A 61 -12.80 15.74 -10.11
C ASP A 61 -13.92 14.94 -9.45
N ALA A 62 -14.69 14.19 -10.22
CA ALA A 62 -15.74 13.32 -9.69
C ALA A 62 -15.19 12.18 -8.80
N LEU A 63 -13.99 11.65 -9.09
CA LEU A 63 -13.31 10.66 -8.26
C LEU A 63 -12.80 11.27 -6.96
N PHE A 64 -12.26 12.49 -6.99
CA PHE A 64 -11.87 13.21 -5.77
C PHE A 64 -13.06 13.55 -4.90
N ASP A 65 -14.18 13.95 -5.49
CA ASP A 65 -15.42 14.18 -4.76
C ASP A 65 -15.94 12.90 -4.11
N LEU A 66 -15.84 11.76 -4.79
CA LEU A 66 -16.14 10.45 -4.20
C LEU A 66 -15.21 10.15 -3.02
N ALA A 67 -13.90 10.37 -3.15
CA ALA A 67 -12.94 10.12 -2.08
C ALA A 67 -13.22 10.99 -0.84
N ARG A 68 -13.51 12.28 -1.04
CA ARG A 68 -13.89 13.19 0.05
C ARG A 68 -15.18 12.75 0.72
N ALA A 69 -16.22 12.45 -0.06
CA ALA A 69 -17.50 12.00 0.47
C ALA A 69 -17.41 10.63 1.16
N ALA A 70 -16.47 9.79 0.78
CA ALA A 70 -16.18 8.52 1.44
C ALA A 70 -15.33 8.68 2.72
N GLY A 71 -14.84 9.89 3.04
CA GLY A 71 -14.05 10.15 4.24
C GLY A 71 -12.64 9.56 4.18
N VAL A 72 -12.03 9.47 2.97
CA VAL A 72 -10.70 8.84 2.82
C VAL A 72 -9.63 9.57 3.63
N GLU A 73 -9.66 10.91 3.65
CA GLU A 73 -8.68 11.72 4.40
C GLU A 73 -8.83 11.53 5.91
N GLU A 74 -10.06 11.50 6.40
CA GLU A 74 -10.37 11.23 7.80
C GLU A 74 -9.89 9.83 8.21
N ARG A 75 -10.21 8.81 7.42
CA ARG A 75 -9.75 7.43 7.67
C ARG A 75 -8.23 7.31 7.67
N ARG A 76 -7.55 8.03 6.78
CA ARG A 76 -6.09 8.09 6.79
C ARG A 76 -5.55 8.69 8.08
N SER A 77 -6.13 9.79 8.56
CA SER A 77 -5.73 10.42 9.82
C SER A 77 -5.94 9.47 11.01
N GLN A 78 -7.12 8.87 11.11
CA GLN A 78 -7.44 7.87 12.12
C GLN A 78 -6.45 6.70 12.12
N MET A 79 -6.10 6.20 10.94
CA MET A 79 -5.09 5.15 10.81
C MET A 79 -3.71 5.60 11.35
N CYS A 80 -3.31 6.83 11.03
CA CYS A 80 -2.02 7.38 11.50
C CYS A 80 -2.01 7.66 13.00
N GLU A 81 -3.16 7.93 13.59
CA GLU A 81 -3.35 8.20 15.01
C GLU A 81 -3.53 6.91 15.85
N GLY A 82 -3.56 5.75 15.20
CA GLY A 82 -3.68 4.46 15.87
C GLY A 82 -5.11 4.12 16.30
N GLU A 83 -6.13 4.77 15.72
CA GLU A 83 -7.52 4.41 15.98
C GLU A 83 -7.87 3.03 15.41
N HIS A 84 -8.86 2.36 16.03
CA HIS A 84 -9.31 1.04 15.61
C HIS A 84 -10.18 1.11 14.35
N ILE A 85 -9.55 1.42 13.20
CA ILE A 85 -10.24 1.52 11.92
C ILE A 85 -10.60 0.17 11.29
N ASN A 86 -10.01 -0.92 11.74
CA ASN A 86 -10.45 -2.28 11.39
C ASN A 86 -11.60 -2.67 12.32
N ILE A 87 -12.80 -2.24 11.96
CA ILE A 87 -14.01 -2.42 12.78
C ILE A 87 -14.50 -3.86 12.90
N THR A 88 -14.02 -4.77 12.06
CA THR A 88 -14.43 -6.19 12.10
C THR A 88 -13.65 -6.98 13.15
N GLU A 89 -12.44 -6.55 13.46
CA GLU A 89 -11.55 -7.18 14.44
C GLU A 89 -11.25 -6.28 15.62
N ASP A 90 -11.80 -5.08 15.64
CA ASP A 90 -11.54 -4.04 16.64
C ASP A 90 -10.04 -3.81 16.86
N ARG A 91 -9.35 -3.45 15.75
CA ARG A 91 -7.89 -3.26 15.75
C ARG A 91 -7.47 -1.97 15.05
N ALA A 92 -6.40 -1.39 15.54
CA ALA A 92 -5.63 -0.41 14.81
C ALA A 92 -4.92 -1.05 13.60
N VAL A 93 -4.69 -0.26 12.54
CA VAL A 93 -4.01 -0.70 11.31
C VAL A 93 -2.67 0.01 11.25
N MET A 94 -1.61 -0.67 11.70
CA MET A 94 -0.30 -0.05 11.97
C MET A 94 0.77 -0.42 10.94
N HIS A 95 0.42 -0.60 9.68
CA HIS A 95 1.39 -0.93 8.62
C HIS A 95 2.51 0.09 8.48
N MET A 96 2.25 1.38 8.79
CA MET A 96 3.28 2.41 8.78
C MET A 96 4.26 2.27 9.95
N ALA A 97 3.84 1.84 11.14
CA ALA A 97 4.74 1.63 12.27
C ALA A 97 5.82 0.59 11.96
N LEU A 98 5.46 -0.49 11.26
CA LEU A 98 6.41 -1.52 10.82
C LEU A 98 7.48 -1.01 9.85
N ARG A 99 7.27 0.14 9.23
CA ARG A 99 8.16 0.75 8.23
C ARG A 99 8.76 2.06 8.70
N TYR A 100 8.39 2.49 9.90
CA TYR A 100 8.85 3.77 10.44
C TYR A 100 10.28 3.66 10.96
N GLN A 101 11.17 4.51 10.42
CA GLN A 101 12.58 4.55 10.76
C GLN A 101 12.95 5.74 11.64
N GLY A 102 11.97 6.55 12.05
CA GLY A 102 12.19 7.70 12.94
C GLY A 102 12.12 7.32 14.42
N ASP A 103 12.41 8.29 15.28
CA ASP A 103 12.51 8.11 16.74
C ASP A 103 11.26 8.56 17.50
N LYS A 104 10.25 9.09 16.80
CA LYS A 104 9.02 9.54 17.44
C LYS A 104 8.16 8.33 17.87
N PRO A 105 7.49 8.43 19.02
CA PRO A 105 6.54 7.40 19.44
C PRO A 105 5.37 7.28 18.46
N VAL A 106 4.88 6.07 18.28
CA VAL A 106 3.67 5.76 17.50
C VAL A 106 2.64 5.18 18.46
N PRO A 107 1.66 5.98 18.92
CA PRO A 107 0.73 5.55 19.94
C PRO A 107 -0.39 4.65 19.37
N VAL A 108 -0.68 3.57 20.10
CA VAL A 108 -1.91 2.76 19.97
C VAL A 108 -2.41 2.48 21.38
N ASP A 109 -3.65 2.79 21.67
CA ASP A 109 -4.26 2.61 23.01
C ASP A 109 -3.43 3.24 24.14
N GLY A 110 -2.83 4.40 23.87
CA GLY A 110 -1.99 5.11 24.83
C GLY A 110 -0.59 4.53 25.06
N LYS A 111 -0.21 3.48 24.31
CA LYS A 111 1.12 2.87 24.35
C LYS A 111 1.91 3.19 23.08
N ASP A 112 3.21 3.46 23.23
CA ASP A 112 4.13 3.49 22.09
C ASP A 112 4.42 2.05 21.63
N VAL A 113 4.09 1.75 20.36
CA VAL A 113 4.32 0.42 19.75
C VAL A 113 5.72 0.25 19.16
N MET A 114 6.50 1.33 19.07
CA MET A 114 7.83 1.27 18.44
C MET A 114 8.84 0.41 19.18
N PRO A 115 8.88 0.34 20.52
CA PRO A 115 9.76 -0.58 21.22
C PRO A 115 9.52 -2.05 20.82
N ASP A 116 8.25 -2.46 20.71
CA ASP A 116 7.91 -3.83 20.31
C ASP A 116 8.31 -4.10 18.85
N VAL A 117 8.06 -3.15 17.93
CA VAL A 117 8.49 -3.26 16.52
C VAL A 117 10.00 -3.39 16.40
N ARG A 118 10.76 -2.55 17.11
CA ARG A 118 12.23 -2.60 17.09
C ARG A 118 12.76 -3.89 17.71
N GLY A 119 12.19 -4.34 18.81
CA GLY A 119 12.56 -5.59 19.46
C GLY A 119 12.39 -6.80 18.54
N VAL A 120 11.31 -6.85 17.75
CA VAL A 120 11.12 -7.91 16.75
C VAL A 120 12.14 -7.81 15.62
N LEU A 121 12.46 -6.61 15.12
CA LEU A 121 13.48 -6.43 14.07
C LEU A 121 14.88 -6.84 14.56
N GLU A 122 15.23 -6.51 15.79
CA GLU A 122 16.49 -6.95 16.42
C GLU A 122 16.55 -8.47 16.57
N ALA A 123 15.46 -9.11 16.99
CA ALA A 123 15.36 -10.55 17.09
C ALA A 123 15.50 -11.24 15.71
N ILE A 124 14.87 -10.69 14.67
CA ILE A 124 15.03 -11.17 13.28
C ILE A 124 16.48 -11.06 12.85
N LYS A 125 17.12 -9.90 13.12
CA LYS A 125 18.53 -9.70 12.78
C LYS A 125 19.42 -10.72 13.47
N ALA A 126 19.29 -10.87 14.79
CA ALA A 126 20.11 -11.82 15.58
C ALA A 126 19.94 -13.26 15.09
N TYR A 127 18.70 -13.69 14.82
CA TYR A 127 18.41 -15.01 14.27
C TYR A 127 19.05 -15.21 12.89
N THR A 128 18.90 -14.21 12.01
CA THR A 128 19.47 -14.26 10.65
C THR A 128 21.01 -14.35 10.70
N ASP A 129 21.64 -13.55 11.55
CA ASP A 129 23.09 -13.57 11.73
C ASP A 129 23.58 -14.95 12.27
N ALA A 130 22.87 -15.53 13.21
CA ALA A 130 23.18 -16.84 13.77
C ALA A 130 23.02 -18.00 12.76
N VAL A 131 21.99 -17.94 11.90
CA VAL A 131 21.82 -18.89 10.79
C VAL A 131 22.96 -18.75 9.77
N ARG A 132 23.29 -17.53 9.37
CA ARG A 132 24.32 -17.24 8.35
C ARG A 132 25.74 -17.56 8.83
N SER A 133 26.01 -17.37 10.11
CA SER A 133 27.32 -17.74 10.72
C SER A 133 27.48 -19.26 10.92
N GLY A 134 26.37 -20.02 10.83
CA GLY A 134 26.36 -21.45 11.13
C GLY A 134 26.31 -21.77 12.63
N GLU A 135 26.01 -20.81 13.48
CA GLU A 135 25.72 -21.03 14.90
C GLU A 135 24.43 -21.84 15.06
N ILE A 136 23.39 -21.50 14.33
CA ILE A 136 22.16 -22.30 14.21
C ILE A 136 22.34 -23.25 13.03
N ARG A 137 22.16 -24.56 13.31
CA ARG A 137 22.38 -25.64 12.35
C ARG A 137 21.15 -26.52 12.19
N GLY A 138 21.09 -27.28 11.11
CA GLY A 138 20.10 -28.32 10.86
C GLY A 138 20.17 -29.46 11.90
N HIS A 139 19.17 -30.35 11.87
CA HIS A 139 19.07 -31.46 12.80
C HIS A 139 20.30 -32.39 12.75
N GLY A 140 20.90 -32.57 11.59
CA GLY A 140 22.13 -33.37 11.40
C GLY A 140 23.42 -32.63 11.73
N GLY A 141 23.36 -31.35 12.12
CA GLY A 141 24.53 -30.53 12.45
C GLY A 141 25.11 -29.76 11.26
N GLU A 142 24.51 -29.85 10.08
CA GLU A 142 24.94 -29.14 8.90
C GLU A 142 24.48 -27.68 8.94
N GLN A 143 25.27 -26.82 8.31
CA GLN A 143 24.89 -25.42 8.08
C GLN A 143 23.76 -25.33 7.03
N PHE A 144 22.84 -24.42 7.22
CA PHE A 144 21.79 -24.15 6.21
C PHE A 144 22.42 -23.51 4.97
N THR A 145 22.10 -24.06 3.80
CA THR A 145 22.54 -23.59 2.49
C THR A 145 21.38 -23.05 1.66
N ASP A 146 20.18 -23.50 1.95
CA ASP A 146 19.01 -23.23 1.17
C ASP A 146 17.84 -22.76 2.06
N VAL A 147 17.06 -21.81 1.56
CA VAL A 147 15.81 -21.37 2.15
C VAL A 147 14.69 -21.61 1.15
N VAL A 148 13.71 -22.44 1.55
CA VAL A 148 12.55 -22.77 0.73
C VAL A 148 11.34 -21.99 1.22
N ASN A 149 10.84 -21.09 0.38
CA ASN A 149 9.59 -20.39 0.64
C ASN A 149 8.43 -21.14 0.00
N ILE A 150 7.43 -21.50 0.79
CA ILE A 150 6.22 -22.18 0.32
C ILE A 150 5.04 -21.23 0.54
N GLY A 151 4.35 -20.88 -0.55
CA GLY A 151 3.23 -19.97 -0.44
C GLY A 151 2.45 -19.83 -1.75
N ILE A 152 1.31 -19.17 -1.67
CA ILE A 152 0.48 -18.80 -2.81
C ILE A 152 0.04 -17.34 -2.68
N GLY A 153 -0.06 -16.63 -3.80
CA GLY A 153 -0.45 -15.22 -3.81
C GLY A 153 0.49 -14.35 -2.97
N GLY A 154 -0.02 -13.68 -1.94
CA GLY A 154 0.76 -12.77 -1.08
C GLY A 154 1.89 -13.43 -0.29
N SER A 155 1.80 -14.74 -0.04
CA SER A 155 2.86 -15.50 0.64
C SER A 155 4.02 -15.87 -0.29
N ASP A 156 3.83 -15.78 -1.60
CA ASP A 156 4.84 -16.12 -2.61
C ASP A 156 5.36 -14.88 -3.34
N LEU A 157 4.48 -14.03 -3.84
CA LEU A 157 4.85 -12.93 -4.74
C LEU A 157 5.82 -11.92 -4.11
N GLY A 158 5.63 -11.59 -2.83
CA GLY A 158 6.51 -10.68 -2.10
C GLY A 158 7.93 -11.24 -1.95
N PRO A 159 8.10 -12.44 -1.36
CA PRO A 159 9.38 -13.13 -1.25
C PRO A 159 10.07 -13.33 -2.62
N ALA A 160 9.35 -13.79 -3.63
CA ALA A 160 9.90 -13.98 -4.98
C ALA A 160 10.40 -12.65 -5.58
N MET A 161 9.61 -11.58 -5.49
CA MET A 161 9.99 -10.25 -5.97
C MET A 161 11.26 -9.74 -5.28
N VAL A 162 11.32 -9.84 -3.95
CA VAL A 162 12.48 -9.34 -3.18
C VAL A 162 13.73 -10.15 -3.49
N THR A 163 13.61 -11.46 -3.61
CA THR A 163 14.74 -12.35 -3.96
C THR A 163 15.30 -11.98 -5.31
N LEU A 164 14.44 -11.88 -6.35
CA LEU A 164 14.86 -11.49 -7.69
C LEU A 164 15.43 -10.06 -7.77
N ALA A 165 14.89 -9.13 -6.97
CA ALA A 165 15.34 -7.74 -6.98
C ALA A 165 16.69 -7.53 -6.26
N LEU A 166 17.05 -8.41 -5.33
CA LEU A 166 18.28 -8.33 -4.53
C LEU A 166 19.32 -9.38 -4.89
N GLU A 167 19.04 -10.20 -5.89
CA GLU A 167 20.02 -11.14 -6.44
C GLU A 167 21.19 -10.34 -7.04
N PRO A 168 22.44 -10.61 -6.64
CA PRO A 168 23.62 -9.84 -7.06
C PRO A 168 24.04 -10.09 -8.53
#